data_093392b9d3588fbbbb35fc5790ba4c00
#
_entry.id   093392b9d3588fbbbb35fc5790ba4c00
#
_cell.length_a   1.000
_cell.length_b   1.000
_cell.length_c   1.000
_cell.angle_alpha   90.00
_cell.angle_beta   90.00
_cell.angle_gamma   90.00
#
_symmetry.space_group_name_H-M   'P 1'
#
loop_
_entity.id
_entity.type
_entity.pdbx_description
1 polymer ?
#
loop_
_entity_poly.entity_id
_entity_poly.type
_entity_poly.pdbx_seq_one_letter_code
_entity_poly.pdbx_strand_id
1 'polypeptide(L)'
;MTDMPEKIKIDHECQIPVYKQIVGQVEELVRQGEYPDGCLLPSMNELSALLDISKETVKKAYSILRNKGYIDAKQGKGFYVSAAGVAEKLSILVLFDKLSNYKQVLFNSFADEIGDAAEITIRLHNQNVELLEYYIEENLDL
;
A
#
# COMPACT_ATOMS: atom_id res chain seq x y z
N MET A 1 0.25 -0.42 25.79
CA MET A 1 1.08 0.75 25.49
C MET A 1 1.25 0.90 24.01
N THR A 2 0.69 1.95 23.46
CA THR A 2 0.75 2.24 22.03
C THR A 2 1.96 3.15 21.78
N ASP A 3 3.11 2.57 21.44
CA ASP A 3 4.30 3.32 21.00
C ASP A 3 4.21 3.76 19.53
N MET A 4 3.05 3.57 18.93
CA MET A 4 2.83 3.80 17.51
C MET A 4 2.97 5.25 17.04
N PRO A 5 2.42 6.24 17.78
CA PRO A 5 2.44 7.61 17.26
C PRO A 5 3.83 8.22 17.19
N GLU A 6 4.75 7.79 18.04
CA GLU A 6 6.11 8.32 18.08
C GLU A 6 6.96 7.93 16.86
N LYS A 7 6.57 6.86 16.19
CA LYS A 7 7.30 6.33 15.02
C LYS A 7 6.78 6.89 13.69
N ILE A 8 5.58 7.45 13.67
CA ILE A 8 4.99 8.04 12.47
C ILE A 8 5.30 9.53 12.44
N LYS A 9 5.98 9.98 11.39
CA LYS A 9 6.33 11.38 11.19
C LYS A 9 5.69 11.90 9.91
N ILE A 10 5.00 13.03 10.02
CA ILE A 10 4.34 13.68 8.88
C ILE A 10 5.19 14.87 8.42
N ASP A 11 5.48 14.89 7.14
CA ASP A 11 6.10 16.02 6.47
C ASP A 11 5.03 16.77 5.66
N HIS A 12 4.65 17.96 6.15
CA HIS A 12 3.62 18.79 5.51
C HIS A 12 4.16 19.54 4.27
N GLU A 13 5.46 19.65 4.12
CA GLU A 13 6.09 20.29 2.97
C GLU A 13 6.33 19.32 1.81
N CYS A 14 6.22 18.04 2.06
CA CYS A 14 6.37 17.00 1.05
C CYS A 14 5.17 17.00 0.09
N GLN A 15 5.41 16.75 -1.20
CA GLN A 15 4.36 16.64 -2.21
C GLN A 15 3.49 15.39 -2.05
N ILE A 16 3.91 14.43 -1.22
CA ILE A 16 3.15 13.22 -0.95
C ILE A 16 2.00 13.52 0.00
N PRO A 17 0.75 13.19 -0.37
CA PRO A 17 -0.39 13.39 0.53
C PRO A 17 -0.20 12.73 1.89
N VAL A 18 -0.68 13.39 2.95
CA VAL A 18 -0.48 12.93 4.34
C VAL A 18 -0.99 11.50 4.55
N TYR A 19 -2.15 11.15 4.00
CA TYR A 19 -2.67 9.78 4.14
C TYR A 19 -1.73 8.72 3.52
N LYS A 20 -1.07 9.04 2.41
CA LYS A 20 -0.08 8.15 1.79
C LYS A 20 1.19 8.00 2.65
N GLN A 21 1.60 9.07 3.31
CA GLN A 21 2.72 9.02 4.25
C GLN A 21 2.42 8.08 5.41
N ILE A 22 1.22 8.16 5.98
CA ILE A 22 0.77 7.27 7.06
C ILE A 22 0.76 5.81 6.57
N VAL A 23 0.14 5.55 5.43
CA VAL A 23 0.06 4.20 4.85
C VAL A 23 1.45 3.61 4.63
N GLY A 24 2.34 4.34 3.97
CA GLY A 24 3.70 3.87 3.69
C GLY A 24 4.52 3.58 4.94
N GLN A 25 4.43 4.44 5.94
CA GLN A 25 5.16 4.26 7.20
C GLN A 25 4.62 3.08 8.02
N VAL A 26 3.30 2.91 8.10
CA VAL A 26 2.70 1.76 8.80
C VAL A 26 3.06 0.45 8.09
N GLU A 27 2.97 0.41 6.77
CA GLU A 27 3.38 -0.76 5.98
C GLU A 27 4.82 -1.16 6.26
N GLU A 28 5.74 -0.19 6.25
CA GLU A 28 7.16 -0.44 6.51
C GLU A 28 7.41 -0.93 7.94
N LEU A 29 6.78 -0.31 8.92
CA LEU A 29 6.92 -0.71 10.33
C LEU A 29 6.36 -2.12 10.60
N VAL A 30 5.29 -2.50 9.90
CA VAL A 30 4.74 -3.86 9.97
C VAL A 30 5.71 -4.86 9.32
N ARG A 31 6.27 -4.55 8.15
CA ARG A 31 7.24 -5.41 7.47
C ARG A 31 8.52 -5.61 8.29
N GLN A 32 9.00 -4.57 8.96
CA GLN A 32 10.18 -4.63 9.80
C GLN A 32 9.95 -5.39 11.13
N GLY A 33 8.70 -5.73 11.45
CA GLY A 33 8.34 -6.36 12.71
C GLY A 33 8.28 -5.43 13.90
N GLU A 34 8.40 -4.12 13.67
CA GLU A 34 8.26 -3.08 14.70
C GLU A 34 6.83 -3.01 15.25
N TYR A 35 5.86 -3.31 14.40
CA TYR A 35 4.45 -3.44 14.75
C TYR A 35 4.04 -4.90 14.58
N PRO A 36 4.13 -5.71 15.65
CA PRO A 36 3.80 -7.13 15.58
C PRO A 36 2.30 -7.37 15.36
N ASP A 37 1.97 -8.58 14.91
CA ASP A 37 0.59 -9.01 14.77
C ASP A 37 -0.18 -8.86 16.08
N GLY A 38 -1.38 -8.29 16.00
CA GLY A 38 -2.21 -8.00 17.18
C GLY A 38 -1.85 -6.70 17.90
N CYS A 39 -0.84 -5.97 17.47
CA CYS A 39 -0.50 -4.65 18.03
C CYS A 39 -1.67 -3.68 17.89
N LEU A 40 -2.07 -3.04 19.00
CA LEU A 40 -3.18 -2.11 19.01
C LEU A 40 -2.77 -0.76 18.41
N LEU A 41 -3.56 -0.28 17.47
CA LEU A 41 -3.39 1.03 16.85
C LEU A 41 -4.15 2.10 17.62
N PRO A 42 -3.70 3.37 17.60
CA PRO A 42 -4.51 4.45 18.13
C PRO A 42 -5.84 4.56 17.38
N SER A 43 -6.88 5.04 18.07
CA SER A 43 -8.15 5.35 17.42
C SER A 43 -7.95 6.45 16.37
N MET A 44 -8.91 6.61 15.47
CA MET A 44 -8.87 7.70 14.49
C MET A 44 -8.78 9.07 15.16
N ASN A 45 -9.51 9.25 16.27
CA ASN A 45 -9.48 10.48 17.05
C ASN A 45 -8.12 10.73 17.70
N GLU A 46 -7.53 9.70 18.29
CA GLU A 46 -6.21 9.77 18.92
C GLU A 46 -5.13 10.10 17.90
N LEU A 47 -5.10 9.40 16.77
CA LEU A 47 -4.09 9.63 15.74
C LEU A 47 -4.25 11.02 15.09
N SER A 48 -5.49 11.45 14.84
CA SER A 48 -5.78 12.79 14.36
C SER A 48 -5.23 13.88 15.29
N ALA A 49 -5.44 13.72 16.60
CA ALA A 49 -4.93 14.66 17.59
C ALA A 49 -3.39 14.63 17.71
N LEU A 50 -2.79 13.44 17.70
CA LEU A 50 -1.36 13.26 17.85
C LEU A 50 -0.55 13.82 16.66
N LEU A 51 -1.06 13.66 15.45
CA LEU A 51 -0.38 14.11 14.24
C LEU A 51 -0.86 15.49 13.76
N ASP A 52 -1.81 16.10 14.46
CA ASP A 52 -2.43 17.39 14.07
C ASP A 52 -2.95 17.37 12.63
N ILE A 53 -3.73 16.36 12.31
CA ILE A 53 -4.33 16.15 10.98
C ILE A 53 -5.84 15.89 11.11
N SER A 54 -6.56 16.01 9.99
CA SER A 54 -8.01 15.76 9.99
C SER A 54 -8.35 14.28 10.21
N LYS A 55 -9.48 14.02 10.85
CA LYS A 55 -10.02 12.66 11.02
C LYS A 55 -10.27 11.97 9.68
N GLU A 56 -10.68 12.73 8.66
CA GLU A 56 -10.90 12.20 7.31
C GLU A 56 -9.61 11.67 6.68
N THR A 57 -8.48 12.33 6.92
CA THR A 57 -7.17 11.87 6.48
C THR A 57 -6.78 10.55 7.15
N VAL A 58 -6.99 10.45 8.46
CA VAL A 58 -6.74 9.21 9.21
C VAL A 58 -7.66 8.08 8.74
N LYS A 59 -8.94 8.37 8.58
CA LYS A 59 -9.94 7.42 8.08
C LYS A 59 -9.54 6.86 6.71
N LYS A 60 -9.09 7.72 5.81
CA LYS A 60 -8.63 7.33 4.48
C LYS A 60 -7.40 6.41 4.57
N ALA A 61 -6.42 6.75 5.39
CA ALA A 61 -5.23 5.93 5.60
C ALA A 61 -5.58 4.55 6.18
N TYR A 62 -6.41 4.51 7.21
CA TYR A 62 -6.82 3.25 7.84
C TYR A 62 -7.67 2.38 6.90
N SER A 63 -8.53 2.98 6.09
CA SER A 63 -9.30 2.25 5.07
C SER A 63 -8.40 1.57 4.04
N ILE A 64 -7.37 2.26 3.58
CA ILE A 64 -6.38 1.71 2.63
C ILE A 64 -5.59 0.57 3.29
N LEU A 65 -5.09 0.77 4.49
CA LEU A 65 -4.36 -0.26 5.24
C LEU A 65 -5.20 -1.50 5.51
N ARG A 66 -6.48 -1.32 5.85
CA ARG A 66 -7.43 -2.41 6.05
C ARG A 66 -7.69 -3.17 4.76
N ASN A 67 -7.91 -2.47 3.65
CA ASN A 67 -8.12 -3.10 2.34
C ASN A 67 -6.90 -3.89 1.86
N LYS A 68 -5.70 -3.45 2.22
CA LYS A 68 -4.45 -4.15 1.93
C LYS A 68 -4.17 -5.32 2.88
N GLY A 69 -4.94 -5.46 3.97
CA GLY A 69 -4.77 -6.53 4.95
C GLY A 69 -3.73 -6.27 6.04
N TYR A 70 -3.17 -5.07 6.15
CA TYR A 70 -2.20 -4.72 7.20
C TYR A 70 -2.83 -4.52 8.56
N ILE A 71 -4.06 -4.02 8.59
CA ILE A 71 -4.81 -3.78 9.82
C ILE A 71 -6.23 -4.32 9.71
N ASP A 72 -6.86 -4.55 10.86
CA ASP A 72 -8.28 -4.87 10.96
C ASP A 72 -8.89 -4.15 12.14
N ALA A 73 -10.21 -4.18 12.23
CA ALA A 73 -10.97 -3.56 13.29
C ALA A 73 -11.83 -4.59 14.00
N LYS A 74 -11.84 -4.53 15.33
CA LYS A 74 -12.69 -5.38 16.17
C LYS A 74 -13.52 -4.51 17.10
N GLN A 75 -14.83 -4.76 17.10
CA GLN A 75 -15.75 -4.05 18.00
C GLN A 75 -15.33 -4.22 19.46
N GLY A 76 -15.19 -3.12 20.16
CA GLY A 76 -14.75 -3.09 21.56
C GLY A 76 -13.23 -3.09 21.76
N LYS A 77 -12.43 -3.37 20.74
CA LYS A 77 -10.95 -3.35 20.79
C LYS A 77 -10.33 -2.25 19.94
N GLY A 78 -11.03 -1.76 18.90
CA GLY A 78 -10.51 -0.78 17.97
C GLY A 78 -9.71 -1.39 16.82
N PHE A 79 -8.76 -0.64 16.28
CA PHE A 79 -7.89 -1.09 15.18
C PHE A 79 -6.65 -1.80 15.71
N TYR A 80 -6.25 -2.85 15.01
CA TYR A 80 -5.06 -3.63 15.36
C TYR A 80 -4.33 -4.12 14.10
N VAL A 81 -3.03 -4.37 14.24
CA VAL A 81 -2.20 -4.92 13.15
C VAL A 81 -2.58 -6.37 12.92
N SER A 82 -2.85 -6.72 11.68
CA SER A 82 -3.13 -8.07 11.22
C SER A 82 -2.06 -8.50 10.22
N ALA A 83 -0.94 -8.99 10.72
CA ALA A 83 0.18 -9.39 9.87
C ALA A 83 -0.01 -10.77 9.22
N ALA A 84 -0.99 -11.56 9.67
CA ALA A 84 -1.25 -12.90 9.17
C ALA A 84 -1.69 -12.96 7.69
N GLY A 85 -2.14 -11.82 7.12
CA GLY A 85 -2.53 -11.71 5.71
C GLY A 85 -1.50 -10.98 4.84
N VAL A 86 -0.42 -10.50 5.44
CA VAL A 86 0.68 -9.85 4.73
C VAL A 86 1.67 -10.91 4.26
N ALA A 87 1.21 -11.82 3.42
CA ALA A 87 2.14 -12.44 2.49
C ALA A 87 2.63 -11.31 1.60
N GLU A 88 3.93 -11.14 1.49
CA GLU A 88 4.51 -10.21 0.53
C GLU A 88 3.97 -10.55 -0.86
N LYS A 89 2.90 -9.89 -1.26
CA LYS A 89 2.43 -9.99 -2.64
C LYS A 89 3.47 -9.29 -3.49
N LEU A 90 4.10 -10.06 -4.32
CA LEU A 90 5.01 -9.53 -5.30
C LEU A 90 4.24 -8.59 -6.23
N SER A 91 4.68 -7.35 -6.35
CA SER A 91 4.12 -6.40 -7.31
C SER A 91 4.91 -6.46 -8.60
N ILE A 92 4.24 -6.82 -9.68
CA ILE A 92 4.86 -6.99 -11.00
C ILE A 92 4.30 -5.94 -11.96
N LEU A 93 5.18 -5.14 -12.53
CA LEU A 93 4.84 -4.23 -13.61
C LEU A 93 5.20 -4.87 -14.95
N VAL A 94 4.22 -5.03 -15.82
CA VAL A 94 4.40 -5.54 -17.18
C VAL A 94 4.21 -4.40 -18.18
N LEU A 95 5.26 -4.14 -18.96
CA LEU A 95 5.27 -3.08 -19.96
C LEU A 95 5.25 -3.70 -21.36
N PHE A 96 4.22 -3.39 -22.13
CA PHE A 96 4.10 -3.79 -23.53
C PHE A 96 4.15 -2.57 -24.45
N ASP A 97 4.79 -2.72 -25.58
CA ASP A 97 4.71 -1.71 -26.65
C ASP A 97 3.30 -1.65 -27.26
N LYS A 98 2.76 -2.80 -27.59
CA LYS A 98 1.40 -2.98 -28.11
C LYS A 98 0.81 -4.29 -27.60
N LEU A 99 -0.50 -4.30 -27.44
CA LEU A 99 -1.22 -5.54 -27.15
C LEU A 99 -1.53 -6.27 -28.46
N SER A 100 -1.01 -7.49 -28.58
CA SER A 100 -1.33 -8.41 -29.67
C SER A 100 -2.03 -9.65 -29.11
N ASN A 101 -2.71 -10.42 -29.95
CA ASN A 101 -3.35 -11.67 -29.52
C ASN A 101 -2.37 -12.62 -28.85
N TYR A 102 -1.14 -12.72 -29.37
CA TYR A 102 -0.10 -13.55 -28.81
C TYR A 102 0.32 -13.07 -27.39
N LYS A 103 0.54 -11.77 -27.23
CA LYS A 103 0.89 -11.17 -25.93
C LYS A 103 -0.24 -11.31 -24.92
N GLN A 104 -1.49 -11.21 -25.36
CA GLN A 104 -2.66 -11.38 -24.51
C GLN A 104 -2.78 -12.82 -23.99
N VAL A 105 -2.58 -13.81 -24.87
CA VAL A 105 -2.58 -15.23 -24.47
C VAL A 105 -1.45 -15.52 -23.50
N LEU A 106 -0.24 -15.01 -23.79
CA LEU A 106 0.92 -15.17 -22.91
C LEU A 106 0.67 -14.55 -21.53
N PHE A 107 0.12 -13.34 -21.49
CA PHE A 107 -0.22 -12.64 -20.26
C PHE A 107 -1.28 -13.41 -19.45
N ASN A 108 -2.34 -13.89 -20.08
CA ASN A 108 -3.38 -14.64 -19.38
C ASN A 108 -2.84 -15.92 -18.77
N SER A 109 -1.98 -16.65 -19.50
CA SER A 109 -1.30 -17.83 -18.96
C SER A 109 -0.41 -17.50 -17.77
N PHE A 110 0.33 -16.41 -17.85
CA PHE A 110 1.19 -15.92 -16.76
C PHE A 110 0.38 -15.51 -15.52
N ALA A 111 -0.73 -14.79 -15.74
CA ALA A 111 -1.62 -14.36 -14.66
C ALA A 111 -2.29 -15.56 -13.97
N ASP A 112 -2.71 -16.56 -14.73
CA ASP A 112 -3.31 -17.79 -14.19
C ASP A 112 -2.31 -18.60 -13.35
N GLU A 113 -1.05 -18.70 -13.79
CA GLU A 113 0.02 -19.40 -13.06
C GLU A 113 0.39 -18.69 -11.76
N ILE A 114 0.42 -17.37 -11.76
CA ILE A 114 0.75 -16.58 -10.57
C ILE A 114 -0.41 -16.54 -9.57
N GLY A 115 -1.66 -16.48 -10.07
CA GLY A 115 -2.85 -16.42 -9.22
C GLY A 115 -2.81 -15.24 -8.25
N ASP A 116 -3.05 -15.52 -6.97
CA ASP A 116 -3.08 -14.52 -5.90
C ASP A 116 -1.70 -14.21 -5.29
N ALA A 117 -0.64 -14.84 -5.80
CA ALA A 117 0.73 -14.67 -5.25
C ALA A 117 1.35 -13.31 -5.57
N ALA A 118 0.85 -12.64 -6.61
CA ALA A 118 1.35 -11.33 -7.02
C ALA A 118 0.23 -10.43 -7.52
N GLU A 119 0.45 -9.13 -7.40
CA GLU A 119 -0.37 -8.10 -8.04
C GLU A 119 0.30 -7.68 -9.35
N ILE A 120 -0.42 -7.79 -10.47
CA ILE A 120 0.12 -7.52 -11.79
C ILE A 120 -0.51 -6.24 -12.34
N THR A 121 0.34 -5.29 -12.69
CA THR A 121 -0.06 -4.04 -13.36
C THR A 121 0.45 -4.05 -14.80
N ILE A 122 -0.45 -3.84 -15.77
CA ILE A 122 -0.06 -3.73 -17.19
C ILE A 122 -0.11 -2.28 -17.62
N ARG A 123 0.89 -1.86 -18.38
CA ARG A 123 0.91 -0.56 -19.06
C ARG A 123 1.33 -0.74 -20.52
N LEU A 124 0.71 0.01 -21.39
CA LEU A 124 1.00 0.03 -22.84
C LEU A 124 1.67 1.36 -23.18
N HIS A 125 2.84 1.33 -23.74
CA HIS A 125 3.60 2.54 -24.08
C HIS A 125 3.60 2.88 -25.57
N ASN A 126 3.09 2.00 -26.44
CA ASN A 126 2.93 2.25 -27.90
C ASN A 126 4.21 2.79 -28.58
N GLN A 127 5.37 2.29 -28.20
CA GLN A 127 6.69 2.78 -28.63
C GLN A 127 6.98 4.25 -28.26
N ASN A 128 6.23 4.81 -27.33
CA ASN A 128 6.47 6.15 -26.80
C ASN A 128 7.43 6.07 -25.62
N VAL A 129 8.64 6.57 -25.79
CA VAL A 129 9.70 6.52 -24.79
C VAL A 129 9.35 7.36 -23.55
N GLU A 130 8.77 8.54 -23.76
CA GLU A 130 8.36 9.42 -22.64
C GLU A 130 7.28 8.76 -21.78
N LEU A 131 6.33 8.08 -22.40
CA LEU A 131 5.29 7.34 -21.71
C LEU A 131 5.86 6.13 -20.97
N LEU A 132 6.83 5.45 -21.55
CA LEU A 132 7.54 4.34 -20.91
C LEU A 132 8.30 4.80 -19.67
N GLU A 133 9.05 5.90 -19.77
CA GLU A 133 9.76 6.50 -18.64
C GLU A 133 8.79 6.90 -17.53
N TYR A 134 7.69 7.56 -17.89
CA TYR A 134 6.63 7.93 -16.95
C TYR A 134 6.09 6.72 -16.18
N TYR A 135 5.78 5.62 -16.86
CA TYR A 135 5.27 4.41 -16.20
C TYR A 135 6.30 3.75 -15.28
N ILE A 136 7.57 3.77 -15.65
CA ILE A 136 8.64 3.26 -14.82
C ILE A 136 8.76 4.11 -13.54
N GLU A 137 8.81 5.43 -13.69
CA GLU A 137 8.92 6.36 -12.55
C GLU A 137 7.73 6.27 -11.60
N GLU A 138 6.50 6.19 -12.14
CA GLU A 138 5.28 6.06 -11.34
C GLU A 138 5.27 4.78 -10.49
N ASN A 139 5.99 3.76 -10.88
CA ASN A 139 5.99 2.44 -10.25
C ASN A 139 7.34 2.06 -9.60
N LEU A 140 8.25 3.00 -9.40
CA LEU A 140 9.54 2.73 -8.76
C LEU A 140 9.43 2.23 -7.32
N ASP A 141 8.30 2.49 -6.68
CA ASP A 141 8.02 2.09 -5.29
C ASP A 141 7.30 0.73 -5.17
N LEU A 142 7.25 -0.02 -6.24
CA LEU A 142 6.66 -1.36 -6.23
C LEU A 142 7.47 -2.38 -5.42
#